data_0189fef6b2efb3707ab669bfb775cb0d
#
_entry.id   0189fef6b2efb3707ab669bfb775cb0d
#
_cell.length_a   1.000
_cell.length_b   1.000
_cell.length_c   1.000
_cell.angle_alpha   90.00
_cell.angle_beta   90.00
_cell.angle_gamma   90.00
#
_symmetry.space_group_name_H-M   'P 1'
#
loop_
_entity.id
_entity.type
_entity.pdbx_description
1 polymer ?
#
loop_
_entity_poly.entity_id
_entity_poly.type
_entity_poly.pdbx_seq_one_letter_code
_entity_poly.pdbx_strand_id
1 'polypeptide(L)'
;MEKDQASRFIHDLLKHAASKNASDIFITSDFPPAMKIDGKITPVAPQALTGQHCKELVRSVMNDRQMEEFESSSEANFAISPPGIGRFRVSAYMQQGKAGMVLRKINTEIPTLEQLNMPVVLQDVAMIKRGLVIFVGGTGSGKSTSLAALVDWRNSNAADHIITLEDPIEYVHQHKKSIITQREIGVDTESWEVALKNTLRQAPDVILMGEIRDRESMMYGLQFAETGHLCLATLHANNANQALDRILNFFPEERHQQVLMDLSLNMRAIVSQRLIPLKQVKGRVAAVEILLNSPLIADLIFKGEVSGIKEVMGRSRETGMQTFDQALFELYESGQISFEDALRNADSVNDLRLKIKLYGEESKHSDPLSGIDHLDIV
;
A
#
# COMPACT_ATOMS: atom_id res chain seq x y z
N MET A 1 20.86 -21.69 -27.25
CA MET A 1 19.39 -21.73 -27.58
C MET A 1 19.15 -20.59 -28.56
N GLU A 2 18.40 -20.77 -29.63
CA GLU A 2 18.07 -19.67 -30.53
C GLU A 2 17.11 -18.68 -29.84
N LYS A 3 17.15 -17.38 -30.20
CA LYS A 3 16.36 -16.32 -29.56
C LYS A 3 14.87 -16.66 -29.52
N ASP A 4 14.34 -17.22 -30.62
CA ASP A 4 12.93 -17.61 -30.69
C ASP A 4 12.58 -18.76 -29.74
N GLN A 5 13.50 -19.69 -29.53
CA GLN A 5 13.34 -20.80 -28.61
C GLN A 5 13.36 -20.34 -27.15
N ALA A 6 14.24 -19.38 -26.81
CA ALA A 6 14.29 -18.76 -25.49
C ALA A 6 13.00 -17.96 -25.18
N SER A 7 12.53 -17.18 -26.14
CA SER A 7 11.29 -16.42 -25.99
C SER A 7 10.06 -17.31 -25.81
N ARG A 8 9.95 -18.42 -26.54
CA ARG A 8 8.88 -19.42 -26.35
C ARG A 8 8.94 -20.05 -24.98
N PHE A 9 10.14 -20.45 -24.54
CA PHE A 9 10.32 -21.04 -23.23
C PHE A 9 9.86 -20.11 -22.10
N ILE A 10 10.29 -18.84 -22.15
CA ILE A 10 9.84 -17.84 -21.16
C ILE A 10 8.33 -17.65 -21.23
N HIS A 11 7.73 -17.53 -22.40
CA HIS A 11 6.29 -17.36 -22.57
C HIS A 11 5.50 -18.53 -21.94
N ASP A 12 5.93 -19.77 -22.16
CA ASP A 12 5.30 -20.97 -21.59
C ASP A 12 5.48 -21.02 -20.07
N LEU A 13 6.65 -20.61 -19.58
CA LEU A 13 6.94 -20.52 -18.16
C LEU A 13 6.04 -19.47 -17.46
N LEU A 14 5.83 -18.30 -18.07
CA LEU A 14 4.94 -17.25 -17.58
C LEU A 14 3.47 -17.70 -17.54
N LYS A 15 3.01 -18.40 -18.58
CA LYS A 15 1.67 -19.03 -18.60
C LYS A 15 1.50 -20.03 -17.46
N HIS A 16 2.51 -20.89 -17.27
CA HIS A 16 2.47 -21.88 -16.21
C HIS A 16 2.45 -21.20 -14.82
N ALA A 17 3.27 -20.16 -14.61
CA ALA A 17 3.26 -19.39 -13.38
C ALA A 17 1.91 -18.75 -13.11
N ALA A 18 1.29 -18.15 -14.13
CA ALA A 18 -0.05 -17.55 -14.03
C ALA A 18 -1.12 -18.60 -13.64
N SER A 19 -1.09 -19.81 -14.26
CA SER A 19 -2.04 -20.89 -13.98
C SER A 19 -1.89 -21.49 -12.57
N LYS A 20 -0.68 -21.46 -11.99
CA LYS A 20 -0.38 -21.95 -10.64
C LYS A 20 -0.45 -20.88 -9.57
N ASN A 21 -0.81 -19.65 -9.95
CA ASN A 21 -0.80 -18.47 -9.08
C ASN A 21 0.55 -18.27 -8.36
N ALA A 22 1.65 -18.53 -9.07
CA ALA A 22 2.98 -18.30 -8.54
C ALA A 22 3.25 -16.81 -8.38
N SER A 23 3.89 -16.43 -7.28
CA SER A 23 4.27 -15.02 -7.02
C SER A 23 5.53 -14.61 -7.76
N ASP A 24 6.50 -15.50 -7.83
CA ASP A 24 7.82 -15.22 -8.42
C ASP A 24 8.29 -16.40 -9.27
N ILE A 25 9.10 -16.11 -10.30
CA ILE A 25 9.81 -17.07 -11.13
C ILE A 25 11.32 -16.80 -11.00
N PHE A 26 12.11 -17.84 -10.87
CA PHE A 26 13.55 -17.77 -10.70
C PHE A 26 14.26 -18.46 -11.87
N ILE A 27 15.12 -17.71 -12.55
CA ILE A 27 16.03 -18.19 -13.58
C ILE A 27 17.45 -17.95 -13.08
N THR A 28 18.12 -19.02 -12.71
CA THR A 28 19.51 -18.98 -12.22
C THR A 28 20.29 -20.17 -12.73
N SER A 29 21.62 -20.04 -12.87
CA SER A 29 22.47 -21.12 -13.30
C SER A 29 22.63 -22.20 -12.24
N ASP A 30 22.88 -23.41 -12.69
CA ASP A 30 23.14 -24.61 -11.88
C ASP A 30 21.94 -25.02 -11.01
N PHE A 31 20.76 -24.50 -11.35
CA PHE A 31 19.47 -24.84 -10.73
C PHE A 31 18.36 -24.91 -11.81
N PRO A 32 17.37 -25.79 -11.66
CA PRO A 32 16.23 -25.81 -12.57
C PRO A 32 15.41 -24.48 -12.49
N PRO A 33 14.71 -24.09 -13.58
CA PRO A 33 13.74 -23.04 -13.51
C PRO A 33 12.76 -23.30 -12.36
N ALA A 34 12.52 -22.34 -11.51
CA ALA A 34 11.70 -22.53 -10.32
C ALA A 34 10.65 -21.43 -10.16
N MET A 35 9.59 -21.74 -9.43
CA MET A 35 8.50 -20.81 -9.09
C MET A 35 8.28 -20.77 -7.59
N LYS A 36 7.85 -19.63 -7.07
CA LYS A 36 7.41 -19.51 -5.69
C LYS A 36 5.89 -19.63 -5.63
N ILE A 37 5.43 -20.75 -5.08
CA ILE A 37 4.00 -21.07 -4.93
C ILE A 37 3.72 -21.23 -3.42
N ASP A 38 2.74 -20.51 -2.89
CA ASP A 38 2.41 -20.50 -1.45
C ASP A 38 3.62 -20.30 -0.53
N GLY A 39 4.53 -19.42 -0.94
CA GLY A 39 5.75 -19.09 -0.21
C GLY A 39 6.89 -20.11 -0.33
N LYS A 40 6.70 -21.22 -1.05
CA LYS A 40 7.72 -22.28 -1.25
C LYS A 40 8.28 -22.25 -2.67
N ILE A 41 9.60 -22.39 -2.79
CA ILE A 41 10.28 -22.51 -4.09
C ILE A 41 10.13 -23.94 -4.60
N THR A 42 9.55 -24.09 -5.80
CA THR A 42 9.26 -25.37 -6.45
C THR A 42 9.91 -25.37 -7.84
N PRO A 43 10.84 -26.30 -8.14
CA PRO A 43 11.35 -26.50 -9.49
C PRO A 43 10.24 -26.91 -10.46
N VAL A 44 10.28 -26.39 -11.69
CA VAL A 44 9.26 -26.65 -12.72
C VAL A 44 9.77 -27.47 -13.88
N ALA A 45 11.06 -27.81 -13.87
CA ALA A 45 11.72 -28.71 -14.83
C ALA A 45 12.77 -29.53 -14.10
N PRO A 46 13.10 -30.74 -14.60
CA PRO A 46 14.08 -31.62 -13.94
C PRO A 46 15.54 -31.21 -14.17
N GLN A 47 15.82 -30.44 -15.23
CA GLN A 47 17.19 -30.11 -15.65
C GLN A 47 17.59 -28.72 -15.14
N ALA A 48 18.81 -28.64 -14.58
CA ALA A 48 19.44 -27.39 -14.21
C ALA A 48 19.78 -26.54 -15.46
N LEU A 49 19.64 -25.22 -15.36
CA LEU A 49 20.03 -24.28 -16.40
C LEU A 49 21.57 -24.12 -16.39
N THR A 50 22.18 -24.05 -17.54
CA THR A 50 23.59 -23.63 -17.68
C THR A 50 23.67 -22.11 -17.67
N GLY A 51 24.85 -21.53 -17.38
CA GLY A 51 25.07 -20.09 -17.48
C GLY A 51 24.75 -19.52 -18.86
N GLN A 52 25.00 -20.31 -19.94
CA GLN A 52 24.64 -19.93 -21.30
C GLN A 52 23.12 -19.88 -21.50
N HIS A 53 22.37 -20.87 -20.99
CA HIS A 53 20.92 -20.87 -21.02
C HIS A 53 20.35 -19.64 -20.30
N CYS A 54 20.85 -19.33 -19.10
CA CYS A 54 20.41 -18.15 -18.35
C CYS A 54 20.66 -16.83 -19.11
N LYS A 55 21.84 -16.67 -19.70
CA LYS A 55 22.19 -15.51 -20.52
C LYS A 55 21.22 -15.32 -21.70
N GLU A 56 20.87 -16.39 -22.40
CA GLU A 56 19.96 -16.35 -23.53
C GLU A 56 18.52 -16.07 -23.11
N LEU A 57 18.05 -16.64 -21.97
CA LEU A 57 16.73 -16.39 -21.42
C LEU A 57 16.59 -14.94 -20.93
N VAL A 58 17.59 -14.40 -20.24
CA VAL A 58 17.63 -13.01 -19.80
C VAL A 58 17.55 -12.06 -20.99
N ARG A 59 18.38 -12.31 -22.02
CA ARG A 59 18.39 -11.51 -23.26
C ARG A 59 17.08 -11.59 -24.03
N SER A 60 16.36 -12.72 -23.96
CA SER A 60 15.12 -12.91 -24.73
C SER A 60 13.95 -12.04 -24.27
N VAL A 61 14.01 -11.47 -23.06
CA VAL A 61 12.97 -10.60 -22.47
C VAL A 61 13.34 -9.13 -22.48
N MET A 62 14.55 -8.79 -22.94
CA MET A 62 15.06 -7.41 -22.99
C MET A 62 14.91 -6.81 -24.39
N ASN A 63 14.62 -5.51 -24.42
CA ASN A 63 14.83 -4.66 -25.61
C ASN A 63 16.29 -4.16 -25.67
N ASP A 64 16.65 -3.48 -26.74
CA ASP A 64 18.04 -3.04 -26.98
C ASP A 64 18.56 -2.11 -25.86
N ARG A 65 17.75 -1.14 -25.39
CA ARG A 65 18.10 -0.24 -24.29
C ARG A 65 18.35 -0.99 -22.98
N GLN A 66 17.47 -1.92 -22.64
CA GLN A 66 17.60 -2.74 -21.42
C GLN A 66 18.82 -3.65 -21.47
N MET A 67 19.17 -4.10 -22.68
CA MET A 67 20.38 -4.88 -22.91
C MET A 67 21.65 -4.05 -22.67
N GLU A 68 21.69 -2.83 -23.21
CA GLU A 68 22.82 -1.89 -23.00
C GLU A 68 22.97 -1.55 -21.52
N GLU A 69 21.87 -1.29 -20.80
CA GLU A 69 21.85 -1.06 -19.37
C GLU A 69 22.43 -2.28 -18.62
N PHE A 70 21.94 -3.48 -18.92
CA PHE A 70 22.39 -4.72 -18.28
C PHE A 70 23.88 -5.01 -18.56
N GLU A 71 24.36 -4.76 -19.77
CA GLU A 71 25.77 -4.96 -20.13
C GLU A 71 26.71 -3.96 -19.45
N SER A 72 26.23 -2.73 -19.19
CA SER A 72 27.02 -1.68 -18.54
C SER A 72 27.03 -1.75 -17.02
N SER A 73 25.88 -2.06 -16.39
CA SER A 73 25.69 -2.03 -14.93
C SER A 73 25.70 -3.41 -14.27
N SER A 74 25.60 -4.50 -15.06
CA SER A 74 25.37 -5.87 -14.58
C SER A 74 24.02 -6.09 -13.89
N GLU A 75 23.11 -5.13 -13.98
CA GLU A 75 21.77 -5.16 -13.44
C GLU A 75 20.80 -4.45 -14.41
N ALA A 76 19.55 -4.91 -14.48
CA ALA A 76 18.47 -4.22 -15.17
C ALA A 76 17.12 -4.54 -14.51
N ASN A 77 16.32 -3.49 -14.27
CA ASN A 77 14.96 -3.61 -13.75
C ASN A 77 13.96 -3.05 -14.77
N PHE A 78 12.98 -3.88 -15.15
CA PHE A 78 12.00 -3.52 -16.16
C PHE A 78 10.72 -4.33 -16.00
N ALA A 79 9.68 -3.99 -16.75
CA ALA A 79 8.44 -4.74 -16.78
C ALA A 79 8.20 -5.35 -18.17
N ILE A 80 7.57 -6.52 -18.19
CA ILE A 80 7.08 -7.18 -19.41
C ILE A 80 5.58 -7.45 -19.27
N SER A 81 4.85 -7.33 -20.37
CA SER A 81 3.39 -7.52 -20.39
C SER A 81 3.00 -8.42 -21.57
N PRO A 82 3.32 -9.74 -21.53
CA PRO A 82 2.95 -10.64 -22.59
C PRO A 82 1.43 -10.73 -22.72
N PRO A 83 0.89 -10.62 -23.97
CA PRO A 83 -0.55 -10.61 -24.21
C PRO A 83 -1.25 -11.85 -23.62
N GLY A 84 -2.35 -11.63 -22.88
CA GLY A 84 -3.19 -12.70 -22.32
C GLY A 84 -2.60 -13.44 -21.10
N ILE A 85 -1.43 -13.01 -20.57
CA ILE A 85 -0.79 -13.68 -19.42
C ILE A 85 -0.77 -12.75 -18.19
N GLY A 86 -0.48 -11.46 -18.38
CA GLY A 86 -0.39 -10.48 -17.30
C GLY A 86 0.89 -9.66 -17.37
N ARG A 87 1.14 -8.87 -16.32
CA ARG A 87 2.34 -8.04 -16.20
C ARG A 87 3.30 -8.65 -15.18
N PHE A 88 4.59 -8.63 -15.51
CA PHE A 88 5.66 -9.13 -14.67
C PHE A 88 6.76 -8.08 -14.56
N ARG A 89 7.21 -7.83 -13.33
CA ARG A 89 8.44 -7.08 -13.06
C ARG A 89 9.61 -8.04 -13.16
N VAL A 90 10.62 -7.65 -13.90
CA VAL A 90 11.85 -8.41 -14.11
C VAL A 90 12.99 -7.68 -13.42
N SER A 91 13.71 -8.39 -12.56
CA SER A 91 15.01 -7.98 -12.04
C SER A 91 16.06 -8.94 -12.59
N ALA A 92 16.87 -8.48 -13.53
CA ALA A 92 17.99 -9.21 -14.10
C ALA A 92 19.29 -8.76 -13.43
N TYR A 93 20.19 -9.71 -13.19
CA TYR A 93 21.43 -9.46 -12.45
C TYR A 93 22.55 -10.42 -12.90
N MET A 94 23.78 -10.06 -12.57
CA MET A 94 24.94 -10.94 -12.69
C MET A 94 25.34 -11.50 -11.33
N GLN A 95 25.58 -12.82 -11.24
CA GLN A 95 26.14 -13.47 -10.05
C GLN A 95 27.23 -14.44 -10.47
N GLN A 96 28.42 -14.37 -9.87
CA GLN A 96 29.57 -15.27 -10.16
C GLN A 96 29.87 -15.37 -11.67
N GLY A 97 29.75 -14.24 -12.40
CA GLY A 97 29.96 -14.18 -13.85
C GLY A 97 28.86 -14.81 -14.70
N LYS A 98 27.73 -15.22 -14.13
CA LYS A 98 26.57 -15.79 -14.80
C LYS A 98 25.34 -14.92 -14.65
N ALA A 99 24.56 -14.78 -15.73
CA ALA A 99 23.31 -14.03 -15.70
C ALA A 99 22.21 -14.81 -14.95
N GLY A 100 21.35 -14.07 -14.26
CA GLY A 100 20.13 -14.58 -13.65
C GLY A 100 19.02 -13.55 -13.70
N MET A 101 17.79 -13.95 -13.45
CA MET A 101 16.66 -13.03 -13.29
C MET A 101 15.58 -13.58 -12.37
N VAL A 102 14.87 -12.67 -11.73
CA VAL A 102 13.63 -12.96 -11.00
C VAL A 102 12.50 -12.20 -11.69
N LEU A 103 11.40 -12.91 -11.98
CA LEU A 103 10.20 -12.30 -12.53
C LEU A 103 9.09 -12.38 -11.50
N ARG A 104 8.57 -11.22 -11.05
CA ARG A 104 7.46 -11.13 -10.11
C ARG A 104 6.17 -10.77 -10.81
N LYS A 105 5.13 -11.60 -10.60
CA LYS A 105 3.81 -11.34 -11.14
C LYS A 105 3.21 -10.10 -10.45
N ILE A 106 2.72 -9.15 -11.25
CA ILE A 106 1.98 -7.98 -10.77
C ILE A 106 0.49 -8.33 -10.78
N ASN A 107 -0.20 -7.99 -9.69
CA ASN A 107 -1.63 -8.29 -9.57
C ASN A 107 -2.45 -7.42 -10.52
N THR A 108 -3.38 -8.06 -11.23
CA THR A 108 -4.37 -7.39 -12.11
C THR A 108 -5.78 -7.40 -11.51
N GLU A 109 -6.01 -8.24 -10.50
CA GLU A 109 -7.26 -8.29 -9.76
C GLU A 109 -7.16 -7.35 -8.56
N ILE A 110 -7.95 -6.29 -8.58
CA ILE A 110 -8.01 -5.29 -7.52
C ILE A 110 -9.24 -5.62 -6.67
N PRO A 111 -9.07 -5.92 -5.36
CA PRO A 111 -10.20 -6.16 -4.48
C PRO A 111 -10.99 -4.86 -4.28
N THR A 112 -12.31 -4.98 -4.07
CA THR A 112 -13.15 -3.83 -3.75
C THR A 112 -12.94 -3.36 -2.31
N LEU A 113 -13.31 -2.11 -1.99
CA LEU A 113 -13.28 -1.59 -0.61
C LEU A 113 -14.12 -2.46 0.33
N GLU A 114 -15.24 -3.02 -0.14
CA GLU A 114 -16.10 -3.93 0.61
C GLU A 114 -15.41 -5.27 0.89
N GLN A 115 -14.76 -5.88 -0.11
CA GLN A 115 -14.00 -7.13 0.07
C GLN A 115 -12.84 -6.97 1.06
N LEU A 116 -12.30 -5.76 1.18
CA LEU A 116 -11.26 -5.43 2.15
C LEU A 116 -11.81 -5.07 3.54
N ASN A 117 -13.14 -5.09 3.72
CA ASN A 117 -13.82 -4.61 4.93
C ASN A 117 -13.41 -3.18 5.32
N MET A 118 -13.24 -2.30 4.32
CA MET A 118 -12.87 -0.92 4.57
C MET A 118 -14.07 -0.08 5.01
N PRO A 119 -13.87 0.89 5.93
CA PRO A 119 -14.93 1.81 6.34
C PRO A 119 -15.55 2.54 5.15
N VAL A 120 -16.90 2.63 5.15
CA VAL A 120 -17.68 3.21 4.03
C VAL A 120 -17.28 4.65 3.70
N VAL A 121 -16.87 5.44 4.69
CA VAL A 121 -16.39 6.82 4.48
C VAL A 121 -15.23 6.92 3.49
N LEU A 122 -14.49 5.85 3.24
CA LEU A 122 -13.43 5.85 2.21
C LEU A 122 -13.99 5.95 0.79
N GLN A 123 -15.24 5.59 0.55
CA GLN A 123 -15.91 5.85 -0.71
C GLN A 123 -16.09 7.36 -0.95
N ASP A 124 -16.45 8.12 0.09
CA ASP A 124 -16.55 9.58 0.05
C ASP A 124 -15.17 10.22 -0.10
N VAL A 125 -14.17 9.70 0.62
CA VAL A 125 -12.77 10.14 0.49
C VAL A 125 -12.25 9.95 -0.94
N ALA A 126 -12.60 8.84 -1.59
CA ALA A 126 -12.25 8.59 -2.98
C ALA A 126 -12.83 9.64 -3.95
N MET A 127 -13.99 10.22 -3.62
CA MET A 127 -14.73 11.16 -4.46
C MET A 127 -14.43 12.64 -4.16
N ILE A 128 -13.53 12.93 -3.23
CA ILE A 128 -13.06 14.31 -2.97
C ILE A 128 -12.49 14.91 -4.25
N LYS A 129 -12.83 16.17 -4.53
CA LYS A 129 -12.39 16.84 -5.76
C LYS A 129 -10.95 17.31 -5.71
N ARG A 130 -10.46 17.78 -4.55
CA ARG A 130 -9.11 18.34 -4.37
C ARG A 130 -8.64 18.23 -2.93
N GLY A 131 -7.35 18.20 -2.76
CA GLY A 131 -6.68 18.16 -1.47
C GLY A 131 -5.77 16.95 -1.35
N LEU A 132 -5.14 16.78 -0.22
CA LEU A 132 -4.17 15.73 0.07
C LEU A 132 -4.79 14.66 0.96
N VAL A 133 -4.70 13.40 0.52
CA VAL A 133 -5.07 12.21 1.29
C VAL A 133 -3.85 11.33 1.45
N ILE A 134 -3.48 10.98 2.68
CA ILE A 134 -2.27 10.21 2.96
C ILE A 134 -2.65 8.88 3.60
N PHE A 135 -2.20 7.77 2.99
CA PHE A 135 -2.28 6.44 3.59
C PHE A 135 -1.00 6.14 4.35
N VAL A 136 -1.11 5.78 5.61
CA VAL A 136 0.02 5.51 6.48
C VAL A 136 0.00 4.10 7.07
N GLY A 137 1.16 3.57 7.36
CA GLY A 137 1.35 2.23 7.92
C GLY A 137 2.73 1.69 7.61
N GLY A 138 3.14 0.65 8.31
CA GLY A 138 4.39 -0.07 8.05
C GLY A 138 4.40 -0.81 6.71
N THR A 139 5.54 -1.36 6.35
CA THR A 139 5.66 -2.24 5.19
C THR A 139 4.76 -3.47 5.37
N GLY A 140 4.00 -3.83 4.34
CA GLY A 140 3.09 -4.97 4.40
C GLY A 140 1.80 -4.74 5.18
N SER A 141 1.47 -3.50 5.57
CA SER A 141 0.18 -3.14 6.21
C SER A 141 -1.01 -3.07 5.24
N GLY A 142 -0.80 -3.26 3.94
CA GLY A 142 -1.85 -3.28 2.93
C GLY A 142 -2.19 -1.92 2.29
N LYS A 143 -1.37 -0.88 2.49
CA LYS A 143 -1.61 0.46 1.91
C LYS A 143 -1.82 0.45 0.40
N SER A 144 -0.94 -0.20 -0.36
CA SER A 144 -1.03 -0.27 -1.82
C SER A 144 -2.33 -0.95 -2.27
N THR A 145 -2.74 -2.01 -1.57
CA THR A 145 -3.99 -2.73 -1.86
C THR A 145 -5.21 -1.83 -1.62
N SER A 146 -5.24 -1.12 -0.49
CA SER A 146 -6.34 -0.22 -0.14
C SER A 146 -6.40 1.00 -1.04
N LEU A 147 -5.25 1.57 -1.42
CA LEU A 147 -5.18 2.65 -2.40
C LEU A 147 -5.61 2.19 -3.79
N ALA A 148 -5.21 1.00 -4.23
CA ALA A 148 -5.68 0.44 -5.50
C ALA A 148 -7.20 0.28 -5.51
N ALA A 149 -7.79 -0.23 -4.41
CA ALA A 149 -9.25 -0.34 -4.25
C ALA A 149 -9.94 1.03 -4.27
N LEU A 150 -9.34 2.04 -3.63
CA LEU A 150 -9.87 3.41 -3.60
C LEU A 150 -9.81 4.09 -4.97
N VAL A 151 -8.70 3.92 -5.68
CA VAL A 151 -8.55 4.40 -7.07
C VAL A 151 -9.52 3.69 -8.00
N ASP A 152 -9.70 2.38 -7.84
CA ASP A 152 -10.64 1.59 -8.66
C ASP A 152 -12.10 1.97 -8.40
N TRP A 153 -12.46 2.31 -7.13
CA TRP A 153 -13.76 2.87 -6.79
C TRP A 153 -14.01 4.19 -7.55
N ARG A 154 -13.05 5.12 -7.52
CA ARG A 154 -13.16 6.39 -8.25
C ARG A 154 -13.24 6.17 -9.76
N ASN A 155 -12.39 5.31 -10.31
CA ASN A 155 -12.38 4.91 -11.72
C ASN A 155 -13.74 4.35 -12.18
N SER A 156 -14.46 3.71 -11.29
CA SER A 156 -15.80 3.16 -11.58
C SER A 156 -16.91 4.19 -11.47
N ASN A 157 -16.70 5.30 -10.74
CA ASN A 157 -17.75 6.25 -10.38
C ASN A 157 -17.55 7.67 -10.93
N ALA A 158 -16.34 8.05 -11.37
CA ALA A 158 -16.01 9.36 -11.93
C ALA A 158 -15.38 9.23 -13.32
N ALA A 159 -15.55 10.27 -14.16
CA ALA A 159 -14.94 10.37 -15.48
C ALA A 159 -13.74 11.35 -15.41
N ASP A 160 -12.67 10.89 -14.79
CA ASP A 160 -11.47 11.68 -14.49
C ASP A 160 -10.26 11.17 -15.26
N HIS A 161 -9.18 11.97 -15.28
CA HIS A 161 -7.84 11.49 -15.60
C HIS A 161 -7.05 11.24 -14.31
N ILE A 162 -6.75 9.99 -14.02
CA ILE A 162 -6.01 9.54 -12.85
C ILE A 162 -4.59 9.20 -13.28
N ILE A 163 -3.60 9.89 -12.73
CA ILE A 163 -2.18 9.59 -12.97
C ILE A 163 -1.60 8.95 -11.72
N THR A 164 -0.92 7.82 -11.88
CA THR A 164 -0.15 7.20 -10.80
C THR A 164 1.34 7.24 -11.10
N LEU A 165 2.13 7.59 -10.09
CA LEU A 165 3.58 7.56 -10.09
C LEU A 165 4.01 6.58 -9.00
N GLU A 166 4.58 5.45 -9.39
CA GLU A 166 4.82 4.31 -8.49
C GLU A 166 6.25 3.76 -8.63
N ASP A 167 6.77 3.18 -7.57
CA ASP A 167 8.10 2.57 -7.53
C ASP A 167 8.08 1.31 -6.64
N PRO A 168 7.66 0.17 -7.20
CA PRO A 168 7.06 -0.09 -8.52
C PRO A 168 5.52 -0.05 -8.55
N ILE A 169 4.94 -0.29 -9.74
CA ILE A 169 3.50 -0.57 -9.89
C ILE A 169 3.16 -1.92 -9.24
N GLU A 170 2.27 -1.88 -8.22
CA GLU A 170 1.81 -3.07 -7.48
C GLU A 170 0.54 -3.69 -8.08
N TYR A 171 -0.34 -2.86 -8.66
CA TYR A 171 -1.60 -3.25 -9.27
C TYR A 171 -1.79 -2.58 -10.62
N VAL A 172 -2.27 -3.34 -11.62
CA VAL A 172 -2.58 -2.77 -12.94
C VAL A 172 -4.07 -2.44 -13.00
N HIS A 173 -4.36 -1.15 -13.19
CA HIS A 173 -5.72 -0.67 -13.36
C HIS A 173 -6.17 -0.76 -14.82
N GLN A 174 -7.42 -1.16 -15.03
CA GLN A 174 -8.09 -1.05 -16.33
C GLN A 174 -8.83 0.29 -16.40
N HIS A 175 -8.91 0.88 -17.60
CA HIS A 175 -9.78 2.03 -17.81
C HIS A 175 -11.25 1.60 -17.64
N LYS A 176 -12.03 2.39 -16.87
CA LYS A 176 -13.48 2.20 -16.68
C LYS A 176 -14.19 3.47 -17.12
N LYS A 177 -14.68 4.29 -16.18
CA LYS A 177 -15.19 5.63 -16.49
C LYS A 177 -14.06 6.65 -16.61
N SER A 178 -12.96 6.44 -15.88
CA SER A 178 -11.78 7.29 -15.91
C SER A 178 -10.70 6.75 -16.85
N ILE A 179 -9.82 7.64 -17.30
CA ILE A 179 -8.54 7.28 -17.93
C ILE A 179 -7.53 7.12 -16.82
N ILE A 180 -6.82 6.00 -16.77
CA ILE A 180 -5.73 5.79 -15.81
C ILE A 180 -4.39 5.72 -16.54
N THR A 181 -3.48 6.61 -16.17
CA THR A 181 -2.10 6.64 -16.66
C THR A 181 -1.17 6.23 -15.53
N GLN A 182 -0.69 4.98 -15.56
CA GLN A 182 0.26 4.48 -14.57
C GLN A 182 1.69 4.60 -15.11
N ARG A 183 2.58 5.18 -14.31
CA ARG A 183 3.98 5.38 -14.67
C ARG A 183 4.89 4.84 -13.56
N GLU A 184 5.75 3.90 -13.92
CA GLU A 184 6.74 3.31 -13.01
C GLU A 184 8.05 4.09 -13.10
N ILE A 185 8.59 4.47 -11.94
CA ILE A 185 9.88 5.16 -11.84
C ILE A 185 11.01 4.23 -12.29
N GLY A 186 11.91 4.76 -13.10
CA GLY A 186 13.01 3.98 -13.69
C GLY A 186 12.63 3.15 -14.92
N VAL A 187 11.32 3.02 -15.20
CA VAL A 187 10.80 2.26 -16.37
C VAL A 187 10.12 3.19 -17.35
N ASP A 188 9.05 3.87 -16.92
CA ASP A 188 8.21 4.74 -17.75
C ASP A 188 8.63 6.22 -17.60
N THR A 189 9.39 6.54 -16.58
CA THR A 189 9.95 7.87 -16.30
C THR A 189 11.31 7.71 -15.61
N GLU A 190 12.21 8.65 -15.86
CA GLU A 190 13.60 8.56 -15.43
C GLU A 190 13.75 8.61 -13.90
N SER A 191 13.02 9.53 -13.26
CA SER A 191 13.12 9.75 -11.80
C SER A 191 11.82 10.33 -11.24
N TRP A 192 11.72 10.34 -9.92
CA TRP A 192 10.63 11.01 -9.21
C TRP A 192 10.54 12.49 -9.56
N GLU A 193 11.66 13.21 -9.57
CA GLU A 193 11.72 14.64 -9.90
C GLU A 193 11.13 14.92 -11.30
N VAL A 194 11.59 14.15 -12.31
CA VAL A 194 11.11 14.30 -13.69
C VAL A 194 9.62 13.96 -13.79
N ALA A 195 9.17 12.90 -13.12
CA ALA A 195 7.78 12.49 -13.10
C ALA A 195 6.88 13.56 -12.49
N LEU A 196 7.18 14.00 -11.27
CA LEU A 196 6.39 14.98 -10.51
C LEU A 196 6.29 16.32 -11.24
N LYS A 197 7.42 16.83 -11.75
CA LYS A 197 7.50 18.09 -12.49
C LYS A 197 6.62 18.11 -13.74
N ASN A 198 6.47 16.98 -14.43
CA ASN A 198 5.72 16.90 -15.67
C ASN A 198 4.25 16.51 -15.48
N THR A 199 3.85 16.01 -14.32
CA THR A 199 2.50 15.48 -14.06
C THR A 199 1.41 16.53 -14.30
N LEU A 200 1.56 17.75 -13.81
CA LEU A 200 0.57 18.83 -14.01
C LEU A 200 0.34 19.21 -15.48
N ARG A 201 1.29 18.92 -16.37
CA ARG A 201 1.17 19.17 -17.82
C ARG A 201 0.34 18.11 -18.55
N GLN A 202 -0.02 17.04 -17.85
CA GLN A 202 -0.76 15.91 -18.41
C GLN A 202 -2.26 15.99 -18.09
N ALA A 203 -2.74 17.15 -17.62
CA ALA A 203 -4.14 17.41 -17.26
C ALA A 203 -4.75 16.36 -16.33
N PRO A 204 -4.16 16.08 -15.15
CA PRO A 204 -4.73 15.15 -14.17
C PRO A 204 -5.89 15.79 -13.42
N ASP A 205 -6.86 14.97 -12.99
CA ASP A 205 -7.81 15.29 -11.92
C ASP A 205 -7.35 14.70 -10.59
N VAL A 206 -6.76 13.50 -10.65
CA VAL A 206 -6.22 12.76 -9.51
C VAL A 206 -4.78 12.36 -9.77
N ILE A 207 -3.93 12.55 -8.78
CA ILE A 207 -2.52 12.16 -8.81
C ILE A 207 -2.26 11.22 -7.64
N LEU A 208 -1.82 10.00 -7.91
CA LEU A 208 -1.33 9.09 -6.89
C LEU A 208 0.19 9.12 -6.88
N MET A 209 0.76 9.51 -5.75
CA MET A 209 2.18 9.41 -5.46
C MET A 209 2.42 8.15 -4.63
N GLY A 210 3.14 7.17 -5.16
CA GLY A 210 3.37 5.89 -4.50
C GLY A 210 3.88 6.04 -3.07
N GLU A 211 4.82 6.96 -2.85
CA GLU A 211 5.36 7.25 -1.51
C GLU A 211 5.92 8.67 -1.40
N ILE A 212 5.64 9.32 -0.26
CA ILE A 212 6.32 10.54 0.19
C ILE A 212 7.53 10.13 1.04
N ARG A 213 8.74 10.38 0.54
CA ARG A 213 10.00 9.95 1.17
C ARG A 213 10.79 11.10 1.78
N ASP A 214 10.59 12.30 1.28
CA ASP A 214 11.42 13.47 1.55
C ASP A 214 10.64 14.78 1.43
N ARG A 215 11.35 15.87 1.68
CA ARG A 215 10.83 17.24 1.57
C ARG A 215 10.29 17.54 0.18
N GLU A 216 10.98 17.13 -0.88
CA GLU A 216 10.63 17.48 -2.24
C GLU A 216 9.32 16.81 -2.65
N SER A 217 9.18 15.50 -2.42
CA SER A 217 7.95 14.77 -2.67
C SER A 217 6.77 15.30 -1.85
N MET A 218 7.00 15.72 -0.58
CA MET A 218 5.97 16.35 0.25
C MET A 218 5.53 17.70 -0.31
N MET A 219 6.47 18.51 -0.78
CA MET A 219 6.15 19.82 -1.41
C MET A 219 5.31 19.64 -2.67
N TYR A 220 5.61 18.66 -3.52
CA TYR A 220 4.77 18.35 -4.70
C TYR A 220 3.37 17.89 -4.30
N GLY A 221 3.23 17.04 -3.27
CA GLY A 221 1.93 16.62 -2.78
C GLY A 221 1.05 17.79 -2.31
N LEU A 222 1.63 18.74 -1.58
CA LEU A 222 0.96 19.98 -1.18
C LEU A 222 0.61 20.84 -2.40
N GLN A 223 1.55 21.05 -3.32
CA GLN A 223 1.34 21.83 -4.53
C GLN A 223 0.20 21.27 -5.39
N PHE A 224 0.12 19.95 -5.56
CA PHE A 224 -0.97 19.31 -6.30
C PHE A 224 -2.32 19.59 -5.64
N ALA A 225 -2.38 19.48 -4.30
CA ALA A 225 -3.58 19.78 -3.54
C ALA A 225 -4.01 21.25 -3.64
N GLU A 226 -3.07 22.20 -3.56
CA GLU A 226 -3.30 23.63 -3.68
C GLU A 226 -3.78 24.03 -5.08
N THR A 227 -3.23 23.41 -6.11
CA THR A 227 -3.58 23.71 -7.51
C THR A 227 -4.88 23.04 -7.98
N GLY A 228 -5.63 22.41 -7.06
CA GLY A 228 -7.00 21.97 -7.32
C GLY A 228 -7.16 20.47 -7.62
N HIS A 229 -6.10 19.67 -7.49
CA HIS A 229 -6.10 18.23 -7.76
C HIS A 229 -6.32 17.42 -6.48
N LEU A 230 -6.87 16.23 -6.59
CA LEU A 230 -6.81 15.24 -5.51
C LEU A 230 -5.44 14.54 -5.57
N CYS A 231 -4.63 14.74 -4.55
CA CYS A 231 -3.38 14.03 -4.36
C CYS A 231 -3.58 12.89 -3.36
N LEU A 232 -3.36 11.66 -3.79
CA LEU A 232 -3.31 10.46 -2.97
C LEU A 232 -1.83 10.09 -2.78
N ALA A 233 -1.40 9.79 -1.56
CA ALA A 233 -0.02 9.43 -1.31
C ALA A 233 0.09 8.38 -0.20
N THR A 234 1.24 7.69 -0.13
CA THR A 234 1.58 6.89 1.06
C THR A 234 2.71 7.54 1.85
N LEU A 235 2.73 7.26 3.14
CA LEU A 235 3.80 7.65 4.03
C LEU A 235 4.06 6.53 5.05
N HIS A 236 5.31 6.29 5.39
CA HIS A 236 5.65 5.37 6.46
C HIS A 236 5.53 6.05 7.83
N ALA A 237 4.42 5.81 8.52
CA ALA A 237 4.18 6.18 9.91
C ALA A 237 3.22 5.15 10.53
N ASN A 238 3.07 5.12 11.85
CA ASN A 238 2.24 4.10 12.50
C ASN A 238 0.79 4.58 12.77
N ASN A 239 0.55 5.89 12.80
CA ASN A 239 -0.75 6.51 13.00
C ASN A 239 -0.75 7.97 12.48
N ALA A 240 -1.89 8.65 12.53
CA ALA A 240 -2.07 10.00 12.03
C ALA A 240 -1.16 11.03 12.71
N ASN A 241 -1.01 10.97 14.04
CA ASN A 241 -0.15 11.90 14.78
C ASN A 241 1.31 11.76 14.34
N GLN A 242 1.81 10.51 14.29
CA GLN A 242 3.18 10.25 13.82
C GLN A 242 3.39 10.63 12.36
N ALA A 243 2.34 10.57 11.52
CA ALA A 243 2.40 11.03 10.15
C ALA A 243 2.67 12.55 10.08
N LEU A 244 1.96 13.34 10.89
CA LEU A 244 2.17 14.79 10.98
C LEU A 244 3.57 15.12 11.48
N ASP A 245 4.03 14.46 12.55
CA ASP A 245 5.39 14.63 13.07
C ASP A 245 6.45 14.29 12.01
N ARG A 246 6.24 13.18 11.29
CA ARG A 246 7.16 12.76 10.22
C ARG A 246 7.20 13.75 9.07
N ILE A 247 6.07 14.31 8.68
CA ILE A 247 6.01 15.36 7.66
C ILE A 247 6.81 16.58 8.11
N LEU A 248 6.64 17.03 9.34
CA LEU A 248 7.39 18.17 9.87
C LEU A 248 8.90 17.89 9.88
N ASN A 249 9.32 16.66 10.19
CA ASN A 249 10.73 16.26 10.20
C ASN A 249 11.41 16.29 8.81
N PHE A 250 10.65 16.37 7.70
CA PHE A 250 11.23 16.61 6.37
C PHE A 250 11.68 18.06 6.17
N PHE A 251 11.24 18.97 7.03
CA PHE A 251 11.48 20.40 6.89
C PHE A 251 12.30 20.95 8.06
N PRO A 252 13.12 21.99 7.84
CA PRO A 252 13.79 22.69 8.92
C PRO A 252 12.76 23.46 9.78
N GLU A 253 13.08 23.70 11.04
CA GLU A 253 12.17 24.32 12.03
C GLU A 253 11.54 25.64 11.57
N GLU A 254 12.30 26.46 10.85
CA GLU A 254 11.84 27.76 10.34
C GLU A 254 10.69 27.61 9.31
N ARG A 255 10.51 26.42 8.78
CA ARG A 255 9.44 26.10 7.82
C ARG A 255 8.23 25.42 8.45
N HIS A 256 8.33 24.95 9.69
CA HIS A 256 7.26 24.16 10.32
C HIS A 256 5.92 24.89 10.34
N GLN A 257 5.91 26.20 10.70
CA GLN A 257 4.68 26.98 10.74
C GLN A 257 4.00 27.08 9.35
N GLN A 258 4.80 27.24 8.28
CA GLN A 258 4.25 27.26 6.92
C GLN A 258 3.68 25.90 6.52
N VAL A 259 4.40 24.82 6.82
CA VAL A 259 3.97 23.46 6.52
C VAL A 259 2.67 23.10 7.28
N LEU A 260 2.56 23.48 8.56
CA LEU A 260 1.35 23.30 9.35
C LEU A 260 0.17 24.07 8.76
N MET A 261 0.39 25.31 8.30
CA MET A 261 -0.63 26.10 7.61
C MET A 261 -1.08 25.40 6.32
N ASP A 262 -0.15 24.98 5.48
CA ASP A 262 -0.42 24.31 4.20
C ASP A 262 -1.18 22.98 4.42
N LEU A 263 -0.79 22.19 5.43
CA LEU A 263 -1.48 20.97 5.82
C LEU A 263 -2.90 21.26 6.33
N SER A 264 -3.07 22.27 7.20
CA SER A 264 -4.38 22.62 7.76
C SER A 264 -5.40 22.97 6.68
N LEU A 265 -4.96 23.58 5.59
CA LEU A 265 -5.81 24.02 4.47
C LEU A 265 -6.04 22.88 3.44
N ASN A 266 -5.01 22.12 3.13
CA ASN A 266 -5.00 21.22 1.96
C ASN A 266 -5.18 19.75 2.30
N MET A 267 -4.82 19.28 3.49
CA MET A 267 -5.08 17.92 3.90
C MET A 267 -6.58 17.65 3.98
N ARG A 268 -7.02 16.47 3.55
CA ARG A 268 -8.42 16.01 3.62
C ARG A 268 -8.58 14.81 4.54
N ALA A 269 -7.65 13.86 4.47
CA ALA A 269 -7.66 12.69 5.33
C ALA A 269 -6.25 12.12 5.55
N ILE A 270 -6.05 11.51 6.71
CA ILE A 270 -4.99 10.54 6.95
C ILE A 270 -5.65 9.21 7.29
N VAL A 271 -5.31 8.17 6.53
CA VAL A 271 -5.84 6.82 6.71
C VAL A 271 -4.69 5.92 7.16
N SER A 272 -4.71 5.49 8.40
CA SER A 272 -3.67 4.63 8.96
C SER A 272 -4.15 3.18 8.99
N GLN A 273 -3.28 2.23 8.67
CA GLN A 273 -3.68 0.83 8.50
C GLN A 273 -2.69 -0.15 9.12
N ARG A 274 -3.24 -1.15 9.82
CA ARG A 274 -2.55 -2.35 10.34
C ARG A 274 -3.30 -3.60 9.89
N LEU A 275 -2.59 -4.67 9.55
CA LEU A 275 -3.19 -5.97 9.25
C LEU A 275 -3.07 -6.89 10.45
N ILE A 276 -4.21 -7.30 10.99
CA ILE A 276 -4.33 -8.14 12.18
C ILE A 276 -4.69 -9.57 11.76
N PRO A 277 -4.05 -10.61 12.32
CA PRO A 277 -4.43 -12.00 12.04
C PRO A 277 -5.89 -12.28 12.41
N LEU A 278 -6.60 -13.02 11.56
CA LEU A 278 -7.94 -13.50 11.87
C LEU A 278 -7.88 -14.66 12.89
N LYS A 279 -8.82 -14.65 13.83
CA LYS A 279 -8.86 -15.63 14.95
C LYS A 279 -9.21 -17.05 14.49
N GLN A 280 -10.15 -17.19 13.55
CA GLN A 280 -10.75 -18.49 13.21
C GLN A 280 -10.24 -19.08 11.90
N VAL A 281 -9.76 -18.26 10.98
CA VAL A 281 -9.35 -18.69 9.65
C VAL A 281 -7.98 -18.11 9.30
N LYS A 282 -7.27 -18.78 8.39
CA LYS A 282 -6.00 -18.24 7.88
C LYS A 282 -6.30 -16.99 7.06
N GLY A 283 -5.73 -15.87 7.46
CA GLY A 283 -5.91 -14.58 6.79
C GLY A 283 -5.63 -13.40 7.74
N ARG A 284 -5.91 -12.21 7.26
CA ARG A 284 -5.73 -10.96 8.00
C ARG A 284 -6.88 -10.02 7.69
N VAL A 285 -7.23 -9.18 8.65
CA VAL A 285 -8.21 -8.09 8.51
C VAL A 285 -7.52 -6.75 8.76
N ALA A 286 -7.96 -5.72 8.09
CA ALA A 286 -7.43 -4.37 8.30
C ALA A 286 -8.09 -3.72 9.52
N ALA A 287 -7.26 -3.31 10.49
CA ALA A 287 -7.63 -2.28 11.44
C ALA A 287 -7.28 -0.92 10.83
N VAL A 288 -8.25 -0.01 10.76
CA VAL A 288 -8.10 1.26 10.06
C VAL A 288 -8.38 2.41 11.03
N GLU A 289 -7.44 3.35 11.10
CA GLU A 289 -7.63 4.65 11.76
C GLU A 289 -7.92 5.68 10.68
N ILE A 290 -8.90 6.57 10.89
CA ILE A 290 -9.30 7.59 9.92
C ILE A 290 -9.37 8.95 10.61
N LEU A 291 -8.51 9.84 10.19
CA LEU A 291 -8.54 11.27 10.49
C LEU A 291 -9.11 12.01 9.27
N LEU A 292 -10.20 12.75 9.47
CA LEU A 292 -10.73 13.69 8.47
C LEU A 292 -10.44 15.12 8.91
N ASN A 293 -10.13 15.98 7.95
CA ASN A 293 -9.81 17.38 8.25
C ASN A 293 -11.08 18.21 8.47
N SER A 294 -11.64 18.11 9.67
CA SER A 294 -12.70 19.04 10.14
C SER A 294 -12.11 20.41 10.52
N PRO A 295 -12.95 21.47 10.67
CA PRO A 295 -12.47 22.78 11.12
C PRO A 295 -11.65 22.74 12.42
N LEU A 296 -12.06 21.89 13.38
CA LEU A 296 -11.33 21.73 14.63
C LEU A 296 -10.00 21.02 14.43
N ILE A 297 -9.95 19.99 13.60
CA ILE A 297 -8.69 19.32 13.24
C ILE A 297 -7.74 20.26 12.50
N ALA A 298 -8.27 21.06 11.57
CA ALA A 298 -7.48 22.07 10.86
C ALA A 298 -6.86 23.09 11.83
N ASP A 299 -7.61 23.57 12.83
CA ASP A 299 -7.12 24.49 13.86
C ASP A 299 -6.02 23.84 14.73
N LEU A 300 -6.21 22.60 15.16
CA LEU A 300 -5.19 21.85 15.91
C LEU A 300 -3.90 21.67 15.11
N ILE A 301 -4.01 21.32 13.82
CA ILE A 301 -2.85 21.18 12.92
C ILE A 301 -2.16 22.52 12.77
N PHE A 302 -2.90 23.59 12.49
CA PHE A 302 -2.34 24.94 12.31
C PHE A 302 -1.56 25.40 13.55
N LYS A 303 -2.04 25.09 14.75
CA LYS A 303 -1.38 25.39 16.02
C LYS A 303 -0.23 24.45 16.38
N GLY A 304 -0.09 23.33 15.68
CA GLY A 304 0.86 22.27 16.04
C GLY A 304 0.45 21.44 17.26
N GLU A 305 -0.83 21.52 17.66
CA GLU A 305 -1.37 20.79 18.82
C GLU A 305 -1.77 19.35 18.46
N VAL A 306 -0.81 18.58 17.90
CA VAL A 306 -1.05 17.23 17.37
C VAL A 306 -1.58 16.27 18.42
N SER A 307 -1.20 16.45 19.70
CA SER A 307 -1.65 15.58 20.80
C SER A 307 -3.18 15.60 21.02
N GLY A 308 -3.86 16.71 20.72
CA GLY A 308 -5.32 16.84 20.84
C GLY A 308 -6.12 16.12 19.74
N ILE A 309 -5.49 15.76 18.63
CA ILE A 309 -6.17 15.20 17.46
C ILE A 309 -6.89 13.88 17.78
N LYS A 310 -6.26 12.96 18.52
CA LYS A 310 -6.88 11.67 18.85
C LYS A 310 -8.15 11.79 19.68
N GLU A 311 -8.20 12.75 20.60
CA GLU A 311 -9.40 13.01 21.39
C GLU A 311 -10.57 13.47 20.50
N VAL A 312 -10.31 14.39 19.57
CA VAL A 312 -11.32 14.84 18.58
C VAL A 312 -11.77 13.69 17.69
N MET A 313 -10.85 12.88 17.17
CA MET A 313 -11.19 11.70 16.36
C MET A 313 -12.10 10.74 17.13
N GLY A 314 -11.75 10.44 18.37
CA GLY A 314 -12.51 9.52 19.23
C GLY A 314 -13.96 9.95 19.47
N ARG A 315 -14.23 11.25 19.43
CA ARG A 315 -15.56 11.86 19.64
C ARG A 315 -16.33 12.16 18.35
N SER A 316 -15.70 11.99 17.18
CA SER A 316 -16.27 12.38 15.87
C SER A 316 -16.59 11.17 14.98
N ARG A 317 -17.09 10.09 15.58
CA ARG A 317 -17.44 8.86 14.83
C ARG A 317 -18.58 9.07 13.83
N GLU A 318 -19.53 9.93 14.15
CA GLU A 318 -20.65 10.27 13.28
C GLU A 318 -20.21 10.91 11.94
N THR A 319 -19.01 11.50 11.91
CA THR A 319 -18.40 12.03 10.68
C THR A 319 -17.59 11.01 9.89
N GLY A 320 -17.44 9.78 10.42
CA GLY A 320 -16.61 8.73 9.84
C GLY A 320 -15.17 8.67 10.35
N MET A 321 -14.78 9.55 11.31
CA MET A 321 -13.49 9.42 11.97
C MET A 321 -13.48 8.24 12.94
N GLN A 322 -12.34 7.57 13.06
CA GLN A 322 -12.13 6.54 14.08
C GLN A 322 -10.65 6.39 14.43
N THR A 323 -10.38 6.03 15.67
CA THR A 323 -9.04 5.70 16.16
C THR A 323 -8.74 4.21 15.96
N PHE A 324 -7.46 3.82 16.02
CA PHE A 324 -7.09 2.40 16.01
C PHE A 324 -7.75 1.60 17.13
N ASP A 325 -7.80 2.16 18.34
CA ASP A 325 -8.38 1.43 19.49
C ASP A 325 -9.89 1.22 19.32
N GLN A 326 -10.59 2.13 18.63
CA GLN A 326 -11.99 1.92 18.26
C GLN A 326 -12.15 0.82 17.21
N ALA A 327 -11.32 0.82 16.17
CA ALA A 327 -11.33 -0.23 15.13
C ALA A 327 -10.99 -1.60 15.71
N LEU A 328 -9.97 -1.70 16.56
CA LEU A 328 -9.57 -2.92 17.22
C LEU A 328 -10.64 -3.46 18.16
N PHE A 329 -11.32 -2.57 18.89
CA PHE A 329 -12.45 -2.94 19.74
C PHE A 329 -13.58 -3.59 18.94
N GLU A 330 -13.96 -3.00 17.79
CA GLU A 330 -15.02 -3.54 16.91
C GLU A 330 -14.65 -4.87 16.29
N LEU A 331 -13.39 -5.01 15.85
CA LEU A 331 -12.88 -6.28 15.31
C LEU A 331 -12.86 -7.39 16.37
N TYR A 332 -12.55 -7.06 17.61
CA TYR A 332 -12.61 -7.99 18.75
C TYR A 332 -14.06 -8.37 19.07
N GLU A 333 -14.96 -7.40 19.25
CA GLU A 333 -16.37 -7.63 19.55
C GLU A 333 -17.09 -8.45 18.48
N SER A 334 -16.75 -8.24 17.19
CA SER A 334 -17.24 -9.06 16.10
C SER A 334 -16.60 -10.46 16.01
N GLY A 335 -15.70 -10.81 16.93
CA GLY A 335 -15.03 -12.11 16.99
C GLY A 335 -14.01 -12.37 15.87
N GLN A 336 -13.62 -11.35 15.11
CA GLN A 336 -12.68 -11.49 14.00
C GLN A 336 -11.23 -11.65 14.46
N ILE A 337 -10.84 -10.96 15.55
CA ILE A 337 -9.47 -10.99 16.09
C ILE A 337 -9.46 -11.49 17.54
N SER A 338 -8.30 -11.95 18.02
CA SER A 338 -8.12 -12.35 19.41
C SER A 338 -7.95 -11.14 20.35
N PHE A 339 -8.18 -11.34 21.64
CA PHE A 339 -7.93 -10.33 22.67
C PHE A 339 -6.46 -9.92 22.70
N GLU A 340 -5.55 -10.89 22.60
CA GLU A 340 -4.12 -10.69 22.58
C GLU A 340 -3.67 -9.86 21.39
N ASP A 341 -4.22 -10.15 20.21
CA ASP A 341 -3.91 -9.40 18.97
C ASP A 341 -4.48 -7.98 19.01
N ALA A 342 -5.67 -7.79 19.58
CA ALA A 342 -6.24 -6.46 19.81
C ALA A 342 -5.32 -5.62 20.69
N LEU A 343 -4.91 -6.12 21.84
CA LEU A 343 -4.04 -5.39 22.77
C LEU A 343 -2.62 -5.16 22.20
N ARG A 344 -2.06 -6.13 21.48
CA ARG A 344 -0.72 -6.01 20.86
C ARG A 344 -0.65 -4.88 19.85
N ASN A 345 -1.77 -4.60 19.18
CA ASN A 345 -1.85 -3.59 18.12
C ASN A 345 -2.50 -2.28 18.59
N ALA A 346 -2.89 -2.17 19.84
CA ALA A 346 -3.50 -0.96 20.42
C ALA A 346 -2.49 0.20 20.50
N ASP A 347 -2.98 1.41 20.32
CA ASP A 347 -2.23 2.62 20.60
C ASP A 347 -2.17 2.89 22.12
N SER A 348 -3.27 2.62 22.83
CA SER A 348 -3.35 2.62 24.30
C SER A 348 -3.87 1.28 24.81
N VAL A 349 -2.94 0.41 25.22
CA VAL A 349 -3.26 -0.93 25.74
C VAL A 349 -4.19 -0.87 26.95
N ASN A 350 -3.98 0.10 27.83
CA ASN A 350 -4.78 0.24 29.05
C ASN A 350 -6.21 0.70 28.74
N ASP A 351 -6.35 1.68 27.85
CA ASP A 351 -7.67 2.20 27.47
C ASP A 351 -8.49 1.16 26.71
N LEU A 352 -7.87 0.44 25.77
CA LEU A 352 -8.53 -0.64 25.04
C LEU A 352 -8.94 -1.78 25.98
N ARG A 353 -8.06 -2.20 26.91
CA ARG A 353 -8.37 -3.23 27.91
C ARG A 353 -9.54 -2.81 28.79
N LEU A 354 -9.53 -1.56 29.27
CA LEU A 354 -10.62 -1.01 30.09
C LEU A 354 -11.93 -0.99 29.29
N LYS A 355 -11.88 -0.54 28.04
CA LYS A 355 -13.03 -0.50 27.15
C LYS A 355 -13.64 -1.87 26.90
N ILE A 356 -12.81 -2.89 26.65
CA ILE A 356 -13.27 -4.29 26.48
C ILE A 356 -13.93 -4.79 27.79
N LYS A 357 -13.34 -4.49 28.94
CA LYS A 357 -13.91 -4.91 30.23
C LYS A 357 -15.24 -4.23 30.57
N LEU A 358 -15.43 -2.96 30.18
CA LEU A 358 -16.62 -2.21 30.55
C LEU A 358 -17.77 -2.39 29.55
N TYR A 359 -17.46 -2.57 28.27
CA TYR A 359 -18.43 -2.52 27.16
C TYR A 359 -18.44 -3.78 26.30
N GLY A 360 -17.50 -4.71 26.49
CA GLY A 360 -17.44 -5.95 25.73
C GLY A 360 -18.61 -6.89 26.05
N GLU A 361 -19.05 -7.70 25.09
CA GLU A 361 -20.15 -8.63 25.28
C GLU A 361 -19.87 -9.69 26.36
N GLU A 362 -18.62 -10.10 26.55
CA GLU A 362 -18.22 -11.00 27.64
C GLU A 362 -18.45 -10.37 29.04
N SER A 363 -18.40 -9.03 29.15
CA SER A 363 -18.69 -8.34 30.40
C SER A 363 -20.18 -8.30 30.75
N LYS A 364 -21.06 -8.41 29.75
CA LYS A 364 -22.52 -8.43 29.94
C LYS A 364 -23.01 -9.79 30.49
N HIS A 365 -22.19 -10.83 30.35
CA HIS A 365 -22.48 -12.19 30.87
C HIS A 365 -21.74 -12.52 32.17
N SER A 366 -20.80 -11.70 32.61
CA SER A 366 -20.19 -11.83 33.92
C SER A 366 -21.09 -11.13 34.95
N ASP A 367 -21.85 -11.92 35.71
CA ASP A 367 -22.61 -11.43 36.86
C ASP A 367 -21.59 -10.76 37.82
N PRO A 368 -21.76 -9.45 38.14
CA PRO A 368 -20.86 -8.76 39.08
C PRO A 368 -20.82 -9.40 40.46
N LEU A 369 -21.75 -10.32 40.73
CA LEU A 369 -21.88 -11.02 42.02
C LEU A 369 -21.30 -12.46 42.04
N SER A 370 -20.86 -12.99 40.89
CA SER A 370 -20.35 -14.38 40.81
C SER A 370 -19.00 -14.64 41.53
N GLY A 371 -18.45 -13.63 42.17
CA GLY A 371 -17.24 -13.74 43.01
C GLY A 371 -17.46 -13.56 44.52
N ILE A 372 -18.74 -13.40 44.96
CA ILE A 372 -19.07 -13.06 46.35
C ILE A 372 -19.55 -14.28 47.16
N ASP A 373 -19.73 -15.44 46.53
CA ASP A 373 -20.24 -16.67 47.18
C ASP A 373 -19.30 -17.31 48.23
N HIS A 374 -18.16 -16.67 48.55
CA HIS A 374 -17.23 -17.12 49.58
C HIS A 374 -16.92 -16.09 50.70
N LEU A 375 -17.80 -15.10 50.88
CA LEU A 375 -17.74 -14.28 52.10
C LEU A 375 -18.67 -14.83 53.16
N ASP A 376 -18.17 -15.77 53.96
CA ASP A 376 -18.75 -16.13 55.24
C ASP A 376 -18.67 -14.90 56.16
N ILE A 377 -19.82 -14.27 56.40
CA ILE A 377 -19.93 -13.21 57.39
C ILE A 377 -20.02 -13.89 58.74
N VAL A 378 -18.94 -13.79 59.55
CA VAL A 378 -18.91 -14.15 60.93
C VAL A 378 -19.28 -12.94 61.77
#